data_5ecd139a017ac04b6057d8f6d5809d55
#
_entry.id   5ecd139a017ac04b6057d8f6d5809d55
#
_cell.length_a   1.000
_cell.length_b   1.000
_cell.length_c   1.000
_cell.angle_alpha   90.00
_cell.angle_beta   90.00
_cell.angle_gamma   90.00
#
_symmetry.space_group_name_H-M   'P 1'
#
loop_
_entity.id
_entity.type
_entity.pdbx_description
1 polymer ?
#
loop_
_entity_poly.entity_id
_entity_poly.type
_entity_poly.pdbx_seq_one_letter_code
_entity_poly.pdbx_strand_id
1 'polypeptide(L)'
;SRGLGDVYKRQVMVLYIAADPGKDGAIACIDQDSKLISRISTPRISASGPVDLTKEYVFCRDTIVENNPDRVVFVIEDVHALYGVSTSSTASLMENKGQLHGLFLSLCMAFTDISCSVNFIAPKTWQKLVWTHSDKVMEASKVNTKKTSLACAKRLWPNDAFVKNERCKTAHDGIVDAMLIAEAARRTI
;
A
#
# COMPACT_ATOMS: atom_id res chain seq x y z
N SER A 1 38.27 32.90 -13.53
CA SER A 1 37.68 31.56 -13.59
C SER A 1 36.76 31.40 -12.41
N ARG A 2 35.45 31.71 -12.61
CA ARG A 2 34.45 31.48 -11.57
C ARG A 2 33.99 30.02 -11.73
N GLY A 3 34.29 29.17 -10.73
CA GLY A 3 33.80 27.82 -10.67
C GLY A 3 32.29 27.81 -10.71
N LEU A 4 31.71 27.11 -11.68
CA LEU A 4 30.32 26.70 -11.70
C LEU A 4 30.17 25.72 -10.54
N GLY A 5 29.59 26.23 -9.43
CA GLY A 5 29.18 25.37 -8.33
C GLY A 5 28.17 24.36 -8.86
N ASP A 6 28.49 23.08 -8.73
CA ASP A 6 27.55 21.99 -8.96
C ASP A 6 26.30 22.24 -8.11
N VAL A 7 25.25 22.70 -8.73
CA VAL A 7 23.90 22.69 -8.15
C VAL A 7 23.51 21.23 -8.10
N TYR A 8 23.83 20.57 -6.99
CA TYR A 8 23.26 19.27 -6.67
C TYR A 8 21.74 19.45 -6.69
N LYS A 9 21.09 19.05 -7.77
CA LYS A 9 19.63 18.91 -7.79
C LYS A 9 19.30 17.88 -6.73
N ARG A 10 18.86 18.33 -5.55
CA ARG A 10 18.29 17.46 -4.50
C ARG A 10 17.23 16.62 -5.21
N GLN A 11 17.42 15.32 -5.24
CA GLN A 11 16.45 14.38 -5.77
C GLN A 11 15.18 14.49 -4.94
N VAL A 12 14.05 14.79 -5.56
CA VAL A 12 12.76 14.90 -4.89
C VAL A 12 12.38 13.55 -4.33
N MET A 13 12.20 13.47 -3.02
CA MET A 13 11.79 12.24 -2.36
C MET A 13 10.27 12.14 -2.34
N VAL A 14 9.74 11.09 -2.96
CA VAL A 14 8.31 10.79 -3.00
C VAL A 14 8.04 9.48 -2.30
N LEU A 15 7.11 9.49 -1.35
CA LEU A 15 6.59 8.28 -0.72
C LEU A 15 5.22 7.92 -1.30
N TYR A 16 5.04 6.66 -1.63
CA TYR A 16 3.77 6.06 -2.03
C TYR A 16 3.30 5.14 -0.91
N ILE A 17 2.30 5.59 -0.15
CA ILE A 17 1.73 4.85 0.98
C ILE A 17 0.39 4.29 0.55
N ALA A 18 0.31 2.98 0.39
CA ALA A 18 -0.89 2.33 -0.10
C ALA A 18 -1.51 1.38 0.93
N ALA A 19 -2.83 1.28 0.89
CA ALA A 19 -3.60 0.43 1.78
C ALA A 19 -4.53 -0.52 1.02
N ASP A 20 -4.49 -1.80 1.40
CA ASP A 20 -5.55 -2.78 1.19
C ASP A 20 -6.50 -2.71 2.39
N PRO A 21 -7.76 -2.25 2.23
CA PRO A 21 -8.68 -2.05 3.36
C PRO A 21 -9.30 -3.33 3.91
N GLY A 22 -8.86 -4.51 3.45
CA GLY A 22 -9.39 -5.79 3.90
C GLY A 22 -9.20 -6.05 5.40
N LYS A 23 -9.99 -6.98 5.94
CA LYS A 23 -9.86 -7.46 7.33
C LYS A 23 -8.45 -7.99 7.61
N ASP A 24 -7.87 -8.67 6.64
CA ASP A 24 -6.50 -9.15 6.62
C ASP A 24 -5.66 -8.30 5.65
N GLY A 25 -5.96 -7.01 5.60
CA GLY A 25 -5.29 -6.04 4.77
C GLY A 25 -3.93 -5.61 5.32
N ALA A 26 -3.40 -4.55 4.74
CA ALA A 26 -2.11 -3.98 5.14
C ALA A 26 -1.95 -2.54 4.63
N ILE A 27 -0.97 -1.85 5.19
CA ILE A 27 -0.42 -0.61 4.65
C ILE A 27 1.04 -0.87 4.29
N ALA A 28 1.46 -0.41 3.10
CA ALA A 28 2.84 -0.47 2.66
C ALA A 28 3.30 0.88 2.10
N CYS A 29 4.56 1.20 2.29
CA CYS A 29 5.21 2.40 1.78
C CYS A 29 6.41 2.02 0.92
N ILE A 30 6.47 2.54 -0.31
CA ILE A 30 7.64 2.51 -1.17
C ILE A 30 8.06 3.92 -1.54
N ASP A 31 9.32 4.09 -1.95
CA ASP A 31 9.81 5.34 -2.50
C ASP A 31 9.64 5.43 -4.03
N GLN A 32 10.12 6.52 -4.63
CA GLN A 32 10.10 6.75 -6.08
C GLN A 32 10.91 5.73 -6.89
N ASP A 33 11.84 5.02 -6.26
CA ASP A 33 12.68 3.99 -6.88
C ASP A 33 12.12 2.56 -6.68
N SER A 34 10.88 2.44 -6.19
CA SER A 34 10.22 1.16 -5.86
C SER A 34 10.89 0.40 -4.70
N LYS A 35 11.70 1.09 -3.89
CA LYS A 35 12.30 0.49 -2.69
C LYS A 35 11.26 0.45 -1.58
N LEU A 36 11.09 -0.73 -0.96
CA LEU A 36 10.25 -0.85 0.24
C LEU A 36 10.88 -0.08 1.40
N ILE A 37 10.11 0.87 1.95
CA ILE A 37 10.48 1.66 3.12
C ILE A 37 9.93 1.02 4.38
N SER A 38 8.62 0.75 4.42
CA SER A 38 7.96 0.18 5.59
C SER A 38 6.67 -0.53 5.22
N ARG A 39 6.18 -1.40 6.10
CA ARG A 39 4.87 -2.04 5.96
C ARG A 39 4.32 -2.51 7.29
N ILE A 40 3.01 -2.59 7.39
CA ILE A 40 2.30 -3.15 8.53
C ILE A 40 1.05 -3.90 8.04
N SER A 41 0.81 -5.11 8.55
CA SER A 41 -0.51 -5.74 8.37
C SER A 41 -1.53 -5.02 9.24
N THR A 42 -2.79 -4.93 8.80
CA THR A 42 -3.87 -4.27 9.54
C THR A 42 -3.82 -4.63 11.03
N PRO A 43 -3.44 -3.68 11.91
CA PRO A 43 -3.34 -3.94 13.34
C PRO A 43 -4.74 -4.01 13.96
N ARG A 44 -4.87 -4.78 15.02
CA ARG A 44 -6.14 -4.93 15.74
C ARG A 44 -5.94 -4.67 17.21
N ILE A 45 -6.98 -4.13 17.88
CA ILE A 45 -7.00 -3.92 19.34
C ILE A 45 -6.95 -5.27 20.05
N SER A 46 -7.61 -6.29 19.50
CA SER A 46 -7.54 -7.69 19.97
C SER A 46 -7.65 -8.64 18.77
N ALA A 47 -7.43 -9.93 18.96
CA ALA A 47 -7.41 -10.93 17.88
C ALA A 47 -8.66 -10.91 16.97
N SER A 48 -9.84 -10.63 17.53
CA SER A 48 -11.11 -10.49 16.80
C SER A 48 -11.72 -9.08 16.86
N GLY A 49 -10.99 -8.15 17.47
CA GLY A 49 -11.42 -6.77 17.68
C GLY A 49 -11.38 -5.91 16.43
N PRO A 50 -11.81 -4.64 16.56
CA PRO A 50 -11.74 -3.67 15.49
C PRO A 50 -10.29 -3.34 15.13
N VAL A 51 -10.12 -2.66 14.01
CA VAL A 51 -8.83 -2.11 13.56
C VAL A 51 -8.29 -1.12 14.60
N ASP A 52 -7.00 -1.19 14.87
CA ASP A 52 -6.29 -0.23 15.72
C ASP A 52 -5.81 0.95 14.86
N LEU A 53 -6.71 1.90 14.64
CA LEU A 53 -6.42 3.09 13.83
C LEU A 53 -5.28 3.94 14.42
N THR A 54 -5.09 3.90 15.73
CA THR A 54 -3.98 4.62 16.36
C THR A 54 -2.64 4.05 15.90
N LYS A 55 -2.52 2.74 15.81
CA LYS A 55 -1.30 2.09 15.29
C LYS A 55 -1.10 2.36 13.80
N GLU A 56 -2.15 2.36 13.00
CA GLU A 56 -2.05 2.72 11.57
C GLU A 56 -1.61 4.18 11.39
N TYR A 57 -2.20 5.10 12.17
CA TYR A 57 -1.82 6.51 12.15
C TYR A 57 -0.35 6.70 12.55
N VAL A 58 0.07 6.12 13.68
CA VAL A 58 1.46 6.20 14.17
C VAL A 58 2.42 5.64 13.14
N PHE A 59 2.12 4.48 12.56
CA PHE A 59 2.94 3.88 11.50
C PHE A 59 3.14 4.82 10.30
N CYS A 60 2.07 5.38 9.76
CA CYS A 60 2.16 6.29 8.62
C CYS A 60 2.88 7.60 8.99
N ARG A 61 2.56 8.21 10.14
CA ARG A 61 3.20 9.41 10.65
C ARG A 61 4.71 9.21 10.81
N ASP A 62 5.11 8.15 11.49
CA ASP A 62 6.52 7.88 11.77
C ASP A 62 7.28 7.60 10.46
N THR A 63 6.68 6.85 9.53
CA THR A 63 7.24 6.66 8.19
C THR A 63 7.48 8.00 7.47
N ILE A 64 6.55 8.95 7.55
CA ILE A 64 6.70 10.28 6.93
C ILE A 64 7.80 11.09 7.65
N VAL A 65 7.78 11.12 8.98
CA VAL A 65 8.74 11.88 9.79
C VAL A 65 10.16 11.38 9.59
N GLU A 66 10.37 10.06 9.63
CA GLU A 66 11.69 9.45 9.50
C GLU A 66 12.31 9.65 8.12
N ASN A 67 11.49 9.70 7.07
CA ASN A 67 11.97 9.82 5.69
C ASN A 67 11.97 11.27 5.17
N ASN A 68 11.27 12.18 5.82
CA ASN A 68 11.18 13.61 5.47
C ASN A 68 10.99 13.85 3.95
N PRO A 69 9.93 13.31 3.33
CA PRO A 69 9.71 13.38 1.90
C PRO A 69 9.27 14.78 1.46
N ASP A 70 9.50 15.12 0.20
CA ASP A 70 8.96 16.33 -0.44
C ASP A 70 7.48 16.15 -0.84
N ARG A 71 7.07 14.88 -1.07
CA ARG A 71 5.70 14.52 -1.47
C ARG A 71 5.28 13.18 -0.90
N VAL A 72 4.01 13.08 -0.47
CA VAL A 72 3.36 11.83 -0.08
C VAL A 72 2.12 11.59 -0.94
N VAL A 73 2.05 10.42 -1.55
CA VAL A 73 0.90 9.94 -2.31
C VAL A 73 0.26 8.80 -1.54
N PHE A 74 -0.89 9.07 -0.92
CA PHE A 74 -1.70 8.03 -0.30
C PHE A 74 -2.61 7.38 -1.34
N VAL A 75 -2.73 6.05 -1.29
CA VAL A 75 -3.60 5.30 -2.19
C VAL A 75 -4.36 4.23 -1.43
N ILE A 76 -5.66 4.15 -1.64
CA ILE A 76 -6.53 3.14 -1.05
C ILE A 76 -7.12 2.30 -2.18
N GLU A 77 -7.14 0.97 -2.00
CA GLU A 77 -7.86 0.13 -2.96
C GLU A 77 -9.34 0.48 -2.98
N ASP A 78 -9.86 0.78 -4.17
CA ASP A 78 -11.26 1.15 -4.38
C ASP A 78 -12.15 -0.09 -4.49
N VAL A 79 -12.31 -0.77 -3.36
CA VAL A 79 -13.20 -1.92 -3.24
C VAL A 79 -14.64 -1.47 -3.07
N HIS A 80 -15.56 -2.26 -3.63
CA HIS A 80 -17.01 -2.05 -3.53
C HIS A 80 -17.69 -3.30 -3.00
N ALA A 81 -18.96 -3.17 -2.61
CA ALA A 81 -19.81 -4.29 -2.28
C ALA A 81 -19.86 -5.30 -3.43
N LEU A 82 -19.49 -6.55 -3.18
CA LEU A 82 -19.52 -7.61 -4.16
C LEU A 82 -20.78 -8.46 -3.97
N TYR A 83 -21.40 -8.83 -5.08
CA TYR A 83 -22.49 -9.79 -5.07
C TYR A 83 -22.05 -11.14 -4.47
N GLY A 84 -22.85 -11.70 -3.55
CA GLY A 84 -22.55 -12.97 -2.89
C GLY A 84 -21.65 -12.87 -1.64
N VAL A 85 -21.20 -11.66 -1.27
CA VAL A 85 -20.51 -11.40 0.02
C VAL A 85 -21.55 -11.05 1.08
N SER A 86 -21.36 -11.52 2.33
CA SER A 86 -22.28 -11.21 3.42
C SER A 86 -22.33 -9.69 3.69
N THR A 87 -23.49 -9.21 4.11
CA THR A 87 -23.71 -7.79 4.47
C THR A 87 -22.72 -7.34 5.56
N SER A 88 -22.44 -8.18 6.56
CA SER A 88 -21.50 -7.85 7.63
C SER A 88 -20.06 -7.73 7.13
N SER A 89 -19.63 -8.61 6.21
CA SER A 89 -18.28 -8.52 5.61
C SER A 89 -18.16 -7.26 4.73
N THR A 90 -19.21 -6.95 3.97
CA THR A 90 -19.25 -5.74 3.15
C THR A 90 -19.23 -4.48 4.04
N ALA A 91 -20.02 -4.45 5.11
CA ALA A 91 -20.05 -3.32 6.05
C ALA A 91 -18.66 -3.08 6.67
N SER A 92 -18.02 -4.14 7.18
CA SER A 92 -16.67 -4.05 7.75
C SER A 92 -15.63 -3.57 6.74
N LEU A 93 -15.72 -4.01 5.48
CA LEU A 93 -14.82 -3.57 4.41
C LEU A 93 -15.00 -2.08 4.10
N MET A 94 -16.24 -1.62 4.00
CA MET A 94 -16.55 -0.20 3.74
C MET A 94 -16.18 0.69 4.92
N GLU A 95 -16.37 0.22 6.15
CA GLU A 95 -15.95 0.89 7.37
C GLU A 95 -14.43 1.09 7.38
N ASN A 96 -13.64 0.02 7.18
CA ASN A 96 -12.19 0.11 7.13
C ASN A 96 -11.70 1.05 6.02
N LYS A 97 -12.30 0.99 4.83
CA LYS A 97 -11.98 1.90 3.73
C LYS A 97 -12.26 3.37 4.11
N GLY A 98 -13.39 3.64 4.76
CA GLY A 98 -13.73 4.98 5.25
C GLY A 98 -12.78 5.48 6.33
N GLN A 99 -12.39 4.61 7.26
CA GLN A 99 -11.42 4.90 8.32
C GLN A 99 -10.05 5.24 7.75
N LEU A 100 -9.53 4.46 6.80
CA LEU A 100 -8.27 4.73 6.10
C LEU A 100 -8.32 6.04 5.33
N HIS A 101 -9.44 6.34 4.66
CA HIS A 101 -9.62 7.62 3.97
C HIS A 101 -9.54 8.79 4.94
N GLY A 102 -10.26 8.75 6.07
CA GLY A 102 -10.20 9.78 7.10
C GLY A 102 -8.81 9.92 7.72
N LEU A 103 -8.13 8.79 7.96
CA LEU A 103 -6.76 8.76 8.48
C LEU A 103 -5.78 9.45 7.53
N PHE A 104 -5.80 9.12 6.25
CA PHE A 104 -4.90 9.71 5.26
C PHE A 104 -5.17 11.21 5.03
N LEU A 105 -6.45 11.61 5.03
CA LEU A 105 -6.80 13.04 4.98
C LEU A 105 -6.29 13.79 6.21
N SER A 106 -6.40 13.21 7.41
CA SER A 106 -5.89 13.84 8.64
C SER A 106 -4.37 13.98 8.63
N LEU A 107 -3.64 13.02 8.06
CA LEU A 107 -2.19 13.14 7.86
C LEU A 107 -1.85 14.24 6.84
N CYS A 108 -2.58 14.34 5.73
CA CYS A 108 -2.39 15.45 4.79
C CYS A 108 -2.60 16.82 5.45
N MET A 109 -3.55 16.93 6.37
CA MET A 109 -3.80 18.17 7.13
C MET A 109 -2.73 18.43 8.18
N ALA A 110 -2.10 17.41 8.74
CA ALA A 110 -1.06 17.52 9.76
C ALA A 110 0.31 17.91 9.15
N PHE A 111 0.59 17.48 7.92
CA PHE A 111 1.86 17.73 7.23
C PHE A 111 1.70 18.82 6.15
N THR A 112 1.45 20.06 6.57
CA THR A 112 1.16 21.20 5.67
C THR A 112 2.34 21.60 4.78
N ASP A 113 3.55 21.29 5.19
CA ASP A 113 4.79 21.62 4.44
C ASP A 113 5.17 20.55 3.42
N ILE A 114 4.42 19.44 3.38
CA ILE A 114 4.61 18.32 2.44
C ILE A 114 3.46 18.30 1.45
N SER A 115 3.77 18.15 0.16
CA SER A 115 2.72 17.95 -0.85
C SER A 115 2.05 16.58 -0.64
N CYS A 116 0.80 16.57 -0.20
CA CYS A 116 0.05 15.34 0.06
C CYS A 116 -1.16 15.20 -0.88
N SER A 117 -1.46 13.96 -1.27
CA SER A 117 -2.69 13.62 -1.99
C SER A 117 -3.25 12.27 -1.53
N VAL A 118 -4.58 12.12 -1.53
CA VAL A 118 -5.26 10.86 -1.25
C VAL A 118 -6.00 10.42 -2.51
N ASN A 119 -5.74 9.20 -2.96
CA ASN A 119 -6.23 8.66 -4.22
C ASN A 119 -6.89 7.30 -3.99
N PHE A 120 -7.76 6.89 -4.90
CA PHE A 120 -8.35 5.57 -4.93
C PHE A 120 -7.99 4.86 -6.23
N ILE A 121 -7.75 3.55 -6.17
CA ILE A 121 -7.44 2.74 -7.34
C ILE A 121 -8.23 1.43 -7.32
N ALA A 122 -8.99 1.18 -8.38
CA ALA A 122 -9.78 -0.06 -8.48
C ALA A 122 -8.88 -1.30 -8.63
N PRO A 123 -9.30 -2.48 -8.08
CA PRO A 123 -8.51 -3.71 -8.14
C PRO A 123 -8.05 -4.07 -9.56
N LYS A 124 -8.95 -4.06 -10.53
CA LYS A 124 -8.61 -4.39 -11.92
C LYS A 124 -7.63 -3.39 -12.56
N THR A 125 -7.64 -2.15 -12.10
CA THR A 125 -6.75 -1.10 -12.61
C THR A 125 -5.32 -1.33 -12.14
N TRP A 126 -5.10 -1.46 -10.83
CA TRP A 126 -3.75 -1.68 -10.33
C TRP A 126 -3.18 -3.03 -10.79
N GLN A 127 -3.97 -4.09 -10.83
CA GLN A 127 -3.57 -5.39 -11.36
C GLN A 127 -3.06 -5.28 -12.80
N LYS A 128 -3.77 -4.57 -13.66
CA LYS A 128 -3.37 -4.33 -15.06
C LYS A 128 -2.07 -3.55 -15.18
N LEU A 129 -1.78 -2.64 -14.24
CA LEU A 129 -0.59 -1.80 -14.26
C LEU A 129 0.68 -2.54 -13.83
N VAL A 130 0.56 -3.51 -12.91
CA VAL A 130 1.74 -4.16 -12.32
C VAL A 130 1.96 -5.58 -12.80
N TRP A 131 0.89 -6.36 -13.08
CA TRP A 131 1.02 -7.74 -13.53
C TRP A 131 1.50 -7.82 -14.98
N THR A 132 2.43 -8.71 -15.23
CA THR A 132 2.85 -9.10 -16.57
C THR A 132 2.22 -10.43 -16.96
N HIS A 133 2.37 -10.83 -18.22
CA HIS A 133 1.88 -12.14 -18.68
C HIS A 133 2.56 -13.30 -17.92
N SER A 134 3.85 -13.15 -17.61
CA SER A 134 4.63 -14.16 -16.89
C SER A 134 4.24 -14.33 -15.43
N ASP A 135 3.57 -13.34 -14.81
CA ASP A 135 3.13 -13.43 -13.41
C ASP A 135 1.85 -14.26 -13.26
N LYS A 136 1.08 -14.43 -14.36
CA LYS A 136 -0.26 -15.04 -14.31
C LYS A 136 -0.21 -16.52 -13.96
N VAL A 137 -0.82 -16.85 -12.84
CA VAL A 137 -1.03 -18.24 -12.40
C VAL A 137 -2.47 -18.65 -12.69
N MET A 138 -2.63 -19.66 -13.55
CA MET A 138 -3.93 -20.17 -13.94
C MET A 138 -4.34 -21.37 -13.08
N GLU A 139 -5.58 -21.37 -12.59
CA GLU A 139 -6.20 -22.50 -11.91
C GLU A 139 -7.62 -22.73 -12.46
N ALA A 140 -7.93 -23.94 -12.86
CA ALA A 140 -9.24 -24.28 -13.45
C ALA A 140 -9.70 -23.27 -14.53
N SER A 141 -8.81 -22.90 -15.45
CA SER A 141 -9.03 -21.94 -16.55
C SER A 141 -9.31 -20.48 -16.11
N LYS A 142 -9.09 -20.14 -14.84
CA LYS A 142 -9.21 -18.78 -14.31
C LYS A 142 -7.89 -18.32 -13.72
N VAL A 143 -7.67 -17.01 -13.75
CA VAL A 143 -6.50 -16.40 -13.07
C VAL A 143 -6.70 -16.53 -11.56
N ASN A 144 -5.76 -17.19 -10.88
CA ASN A 144 -5.67 -17.13 -9.43
C ASN A 144 -5.03 -15.80 -9.03
N THR A 145 -5.84 -14.85 -8.56
CA THR A 145 -5.39 -13.48 -8.25
C THR A 145 -4.31 -13.46 -7.17
N LYS A 146 -4.49 -14.21 -6.08
CA LYS A 146 -3.54 -14.26 -4.96
C LYS A 146 -2.16 -14.78 -5.38
N LYS A 147 -2.14 -15.90 -6.12
CA LYS A 147 -0.87 -16.47 -6.61
C LYS A 147 -0.22 -15.58 -7.66
N THR A 148 -1.02 -14.91 -8.49
CA THR A 148 -0.54 -13.95 -9.49
C THR A 148 0.05 -12.71 -8.81
N SER A 149 -0.63 -12.13 -7.82
CA SER A 149 -0.09 -11.02 -7.01
C SER A 149 1.23 -11.40 -6.37
N LEU A 150 1.30 -12.57 -5.73
CA LEU A 150 2.54 -13.03 -5.09
C LEU A 150 3.69 -13.25 -6.12
N ALA A 151 3.40 -13.81 -7.30
CA ALA A 151 4.40 -13.97 -8.35
C ALA A 151 4.93 -12.61 -8.84
N CYS A 152 4.02 -11.65 -9.05
CA CYS A 152 4.36 -10.27 -9.40
C CYS A 152 5.24 -9.60 -8.32
N ALA A 153 4.83 -9.69 -7.06
CA ALA A 153 5.59 -9.12 -5.95
C ALA A 153 7.00 -9.71 -5.83
N LYS A 154 7.14 -11.03 -5.96
CA LYS A 154 8.46 -11.70 -5.98
C LYS A 154 9.35 -11.26 -7.15
N ARG A 155 8.77 -10.93 -8.30
CA ARG A 155 9.52 -10.36 -9.42
C ARG A 155 10.02 -8.96 -9.12
N LEU A 156 9.20 -8.13 -8.45
CA LEU A 156 9.55 -6.74 -8.12
C LEU A 156 10.48 -6.66 -6.90
N TRP A 157 10.26 -7.49 -5.90
CA TRP A 157 11.04 -7.52 -4.66
C TRP A 157 11.50 -8.95 -4.34
N PRO A 158 12.48 -9.50 -5.08
CA PRO A 158 12.87 -10.92 -5.01
C PRO A 158 13.41 -11.35 -3.65
N ASN A 159 13.93 -10.42 -2.87
CA ASN A 159 14.51 -10.68 -1.55
C ASN A 159 13.53 -10.55 -0.38
N ASP A 160 12.26 -10.20 -0.66
CA ASP A 160 11.24 -10.05 0.37
C ASP A 160 10.44 -11.34 0.55
N ALA A 161 10.17 -11.70 1.79
CA ALA A 161 9.35 -12.87 2.13
C ALA A 161 7.85 -12.53 2.24
N PHE A 162 7.47 -11.24 2.23
CA PHE A 162 6.10 -10.73 2.35
C PHE A 162 5.34 -11.24 3.59
N VAL A 163 6.06 -11.58 4.64
CA VAL A 163 5.48 -12.13 5.86
C VAL A 163 5.00 -11.04 6.82
N LYS A 164 4.00 -11.37 7.62
CA LYS A 164 3.43 -10.46 8.64
C LYS A 164 4.45 -10.11 9.74
N ASN A 165 5.26 -11.09 10.11
CA ASN A 165 6.36 -10.96 11.08
C ASN A 165 7.34 -12.12 10.90
N GLU A 166 8.49 -12.08 11.58
CA GLU A 166 9.56 -13.08 11.48
C GLU A 166 9.15 -14.52 11.83
N ARG A 167 8.07 -14.69 12.59
CA ARG A 167 7.55 -16.03 12.98
C ARG A 167 6.69 -16.64 11.87
N CYS A 168 6.23 -15.87 10.92
CA CYS A 168 5.39 -16.32 9.81
C CYS A 168 6.27 -16.86 8.68
N LYS A 169 5.86 -18.00 8.12
CA LYS A 169 6.56 -18.64 6.98
C LYS A 169 5.85 -18.42 5.64
N THR A 170 4.60 -18.00 5.67
CA THR A 170 3.77 -17.78 4.47
C THR A 170 3.61 -16.30 4.21
N ALA A 171 3.66 -15.93 2.92
CA ALA A 171 3.38 -14.57 2.49
C ALA A 171 1.97 -14.16 2.91
N HIS A 172 1.82 -12.90 3.31
CA HIS A 172 0.55 -12.31 3.72
C HIS A 172 -0.07 -11.56 2.53
N ASP A 173 -1.25 -12.01 2.09
CA ASP A 173 -1.91 -11.47 0.89
C ASP A 173 -2.08 -9.94 0.93
N GLY A 174 -2.58 -9.40 2.04
CA GLY A 174 -2.77 -7.95 2.19
C GLY A 174 -1.47 -7.16 2.09
N ILE A 175 -0.33 -7.68 2.60
CA ILE A 175 0.97 -7.03 2.44
C ILE A 175 1.38 -7.03 0.97
N VAL A 176 1.22 -8.16 0.30
CA VAL A 176 1.50 -8.30 -1.14
C VAL A 176 0.68 -7.29 -1.93
N ASP A 177 -0.63 -7.23 -1.70
CA ASP A 177 -1.53 -6.35 -2.46
C ASP A 177 -1.26 -4.87 -2.13
N ALA A 178 -1.04 -4.48 -0.87
CA ALA A 178 -0.68 -3.11 -0.50
C ALA A 178 0.62 -2.63 -1.19
N MET A 179 1.66 -3.48 -1.24
CA MET A 179 2.90 -3.17 -1.95
C MET A 179 2.67 -3.01 -3.46
N LEU A 180 1.86 -3.86 -4.08
CA LEU A 180 1.54 -3.77 -5.51
C LEU A 180 0.67 -2.54 -5.83
N ILE A 181 -0.24 -2.15 -4.94
CA ILE A 181 -1.03 -0.92 -5.06
C ILE A 181 -0.12 0.31 -5.00
N ALA A 182 0.86 0.33 -4.07
CA ALA A 182 1.86 1.40 -4.00
C ALA A 182 2.68 1.49 -5.30
N GLU A 183 3.11 0.37 -5.84
CA GLU A 183 3.84 0.32 -7.12
C GLU A 183 2.98 0.77 -8.31
N ALA A 184 1.70 0.42 -8.34
CA ALA A 184 0.78 0.91 -9.37
C ALA A 184 0.63 2.43 -9.30
N ALA A 185 0.50 3.00 -8.10
CA ALA A 185 0.45 4.44 -7.90
C ALA A 185 1.75 5.13 -8.38
N ARG A 186 2.91 4.59 -8.02
CA ARG A 186 4.21 5.10 -8.46
C ARG A 186 4.34 5.17 -9.98
N ARG A 187 3.71 4.25 -10.70
CA ARG A 187 3.73 4.23 -12.18
C ARG A 187 2.79 5.22 -12.84
N THR A 188 1.80 5.75 -12.11
CA THR A 188 0.69 6.49 -12.73
C THR A 188 0.40 7.85 -12.10
N ILE A 189 0.85 8.11 -10.88
CA ILE A 189 0.62 9.34 -10.13
C ILE A 189 1.95 10.05 -9.84
#